data_46aacc4de9d281b9f71aab0c2a0b6fa9
#
_entry.id   46aacc4de9d281b9f71aab0c2a0b6fa9
#
_cell.length_a   1.000
_cell.length_b   1.000
_cell.length_c   1.000
_cell.angle_alpha   90.00
_cell.angle_beta   90.00
_cell.angle_gamma   90.00
#
_symmetry.space_group_name_H-M   'P 1'
#
loop_
_entity.id
_entity.type
_entity.pdbx_description
1 polymer ?
#
loop_
_entity_poly.entity_id
_entity_poly.type
_entity_poly.pdbx_seq_one_letter_code
_entity_poly.pdbx_strand_id
1 'polypeptide(L)'
;MTMMNRRQLISRGLMAGAGLVVFSQLDGLVRPVFAATKFQRDTSRFAAAYQRLDEYIARHLAEVGAPGMTLALADRDGLLRSSQYGFADVKAGIKVGPQTLFEIGSISKSFVAMTVLQLAEEGKLDLQKPVTNYLPWLKIESKFSPFTTHHLLSHTSGLSGVPLLLRTAGTTLGVSFEPGTKWVYSNIGYALLGFLIGAIDQRPFAEAMRQRVFNPLGMDSSAPVISNEIRERVAVGYSPLQSDRPFPIRGKLGEAPWIEVPEAAGSVAATAADMGNYLQMLLNHGAGAKGRVLSEKSFELFTKPVIKSPFRGEDASYAYGLWVSDTNGHTLLRHTGGMVAFSSAMFADTTDSLAAFASVNVARLPGGYRPIAVVRYALALLSAASHGQELPAPPPPPPSPTSVKNAADYAGTFTLASPSDDKKLVLASEGDQLILQHAGARIALELAGRDTFLVKHPDFELFTLSFGREKDVVTEAFHGSSWWTNERYSGLKKFEYPKGWEAYTGHFHSDSPWYGSTRIVVRKGQLWIGGDQPLAEVSPGVFRFDGDTGVDRITFDTIIEERAIHANVAGIDFYRTFTP
;
A
#
# COMPACT_ATOMS: atom_id res chain seq x y z
N MET A 1 -37.90 44.90 -8.30
CA MET A 1 -37.46 43.90 -7.30
C MET A 1 -35.97 43.74 -7.45
N THR A 2 -35.22 44.46 -6.65
CA THR A 2 -33.77 44.66 -6.80
C THR A 2 -33.04 43.61 -5.97
N MET A 3 -32.19 42.80 -6.60
CA MET A 3 -31.38 41.81 -5.90
C MET A 3 -30.28 42.49 -5.07
N MET A 4 -30.29 42.25 -3.77
CA MET A 4 -29.27 42.72 -2.84
C MET A 4 -28.02 41.87 -2.92
N ASN A 5 -26.87 42.54 -3.01
CA ASN A 5 -25.55 41.99 -3.20
C ASN A 5 -24.95 41.52 -1.85
N ARG A 6 -24.23 40.38 -1.88
CA ARG A 6 -23.65 39.65 -0.73
C ARG A 6 -22.66 40.42 0.18
N ARG A 7 -22.34 41.68 -0.15
CA ARG A 7 -21.37 42.50 0.62
C ARG A 7 -22.02 43.37 1.74
N GLN A 8 -23.34 43.36 1.91
CA GLN A 8 -24.02 44.21 2.90
C GLN A 8 -24.46 43.48 4.18
N LEU A 9 -24.09 42.21 4.38
CA LEU A 9 -24.51 41.41 5.55
C LEU A 9 -23.43 41.29 6.66
N ILE A 10 -22.27 41.95 6.52
CA ILE A 10 -21.13 41.78 7.48
C ILE A 10 -20.90 43.03 8.37
N SER A 11 -21.71 44.07 8.30
CA SER A 11 -21.44 45.33 9.03
C SER A 11 -22.45 45.72 10.09
N ARG A 12 -23.15 44.81 10.73
CA ARG A 12 -23.96 45.17 11.93
C ARG A 12 -23.98 44.02 12.93
N GLY A 13 -23.04 44.04 13.89
CA GLY A 13 -22.99 43.06 14.99
C GLY A 13 -21.89 43.29 16.00
N LEU A 14 -21.53 44.53 16.27
CA LEU A 14 -20.63 44.87 17.37
C LEU A 14 -21.20 46.12 18.07
N MET A 15 -21.85 45.92 19.20
CA MET A 15 -21.87 46.84 20.37
C MET A 15 -22.76 46.28 21.47
N ALA A 16 -22.18 46.37 22.69
CA ALA A 16 -22.81 46.45 24.00
C ALA A 16 -22.97 45.16 24.84
N GLY A 17 -22.30 45.20 25.98
CA GLY A 17 -22.54 44.32 27.12
C GLY A 17 -21.38 44.22 28.11
N ALA A 18 -20.88 45.36 28.66
CA ALA A 18 -20.04 45.35 29.85
C ALA A 18 -20.92 45.08 31.07
N GLY A 19 -20.76 43.95 31.74
CA GLY A 19 -21.38 43.60 33.00
C GLY A 19 -20.35 43.38 34.08
N LEU A 20 -20.36 44.23 35.09
CA LEU A 20 -19.61 44.14 36.33
C LEU A 20 -19.89 42.79 37.04
N VAL A 21 -18.90 42.05 37.42
CA VAL A 21 -19.03 40.94 38.35
C VAL A 21 -18.43 41.34 39.69
N VAL A 22 -19.32 41.40 40.69
CA VAL A 22 -18.99 41.61 42.09
C VAL A 22 -18.44 40.28 42.69
N PHE A 23 -17.27 40.35 43.28
CA PHE A 23 -16.74 39.25 44.10
C PHE A 23 -17.58 39.12 45.39
N SER A 24 -18.17 37.94 45.62
CA SER A 24 -18.54 37.48 46.97
C SER A 24 -17.74 36.24 47.33
N GLN A 25 -16.99 36.34 48.39
CA GLN A 25 -16.30 35.23 49.07
C GLN A 25 -17.35 34.21 49.58
N LEU A 26 -17.15 32.95 49.25
CA LEU A 26 -17.63 31.83 50.05
C LEU A 26 -16.52 30.78 50.13
N ASP A 27 -15.99 30.69 51.35
CA ASP A 27 -15.11 29.63 51.85
C ASP A 27 -15.85 28.28 51.81
N GLY A 28 -15.10 27.24 51.46
CA GLY A 28 -15.46 25.93 51.90
C GLY A 28 -15.47 24.83 50.82
N LEU A 29 -14.52 23.91 50.94
CA LEU A 29 -14.44 22.59 50.32
C LEU A 29 -13.75 22.50 48.96
N VAL A 30 -12.44 22.71 48.96
CA VAL A 30 -11.56 22.09 47.96
C VAL A 30 -11.57 20.58 48.22
N ARG A 31 -12.39 19.84 47.46
CA ARG A 31 -12.19 18.39 47.31
C ARG A 31 -10.93 18.21 46.50
N PRO A 32 -9.93 17.44 46.96
CA PRO A 32 -8.80 17.10 46.14
C PRO A 32 -9.35 16.27 44.99
N VAL A 33 -9.27 16.82 43.78
CA VAL A 33 -9.36 16.02 42.54
C VAL A 33 -8.12 15.15 42.58
N PHE A 34 -8.27 13.91 43.00
CA PHE A 34 -7.27 12.90 42.76
C PHE A 34 -7.14 12.79 41.24
N ALA A 35 -6.17 13.51 40.67
CA ALA A 35 -5.64 13.15 39.38
C ALA A 35 -5.21 11.70 39.53
N ALA A 36 -5.89 10.79 38.85
CA ALA A 36 -5.46 9.42 38.72
C ALA A 36 -4.02 9.49 38.19
N THR A 37 -3.05 9.31 39.04
CA THR A 37 -1.68 9.08 38.67
C THR A 37 -1.71 7.83 37.82
N LYS A 38 -1.65 7.99 36.47
CA LYS A 38 -1.33 6.88 35.60
C LYS A 38 -0.02 6.32 36.16
N PHE A 39 -0.07 5.11 36.71
CA PHE A 39 1.13 4.37 37.08
C PHE A 39 2.01 4.38 35.82
N GLN A 40 3.11 5.12 35.89
CA GLN A 40 4.09 5.14 34.79
C GLN A 40 4.75 3.76 34.85
N ARG A 41 4.48 2.94 33.82
CA ARG A 41 5.05 1.60 33.73
C ARG A 41 6.57 1.69 33.75
N ASP A 42 7.20 0.81 34.50
CA ASP A 42 8.66 0.67 34.42
C ASP A 42 9.05 -0.02 33.11
N THR A 43 9.51 0.77 32.15
CA THR A 43 10.05 0.32 30.88
C THR A 43 11.57 0.41 30.83
N SER A 44 12.23 0.61 31.97
CA SER A 44 13.70 0.81 32.07
C SER A 44 14.48 -0.36 31.48
N ARG A 45 13.97 -1.59 31.56
CA ARG A 45 14.56 -2.78 30.91
C ARG A 45 14.73 -2.65 29.40
N PHE A 46 13.95 -1.80 28.73
CA PHE A 46 14.01 -1.56 27.30
C PHE A 46 14.86 -0.34 26.91
N ALA A 47 15.46 0.39 27.87
CA ALA A 47 16.14 1.65 27.58
C ALA A 47 17.24 1.51 26.53
N ALA A 48 18.11 0.50 26.66
CA ALA A 48 19.17 0.22 25.66
C ALA A 48 18.59 -0.22 24.30
N ALA A 49 17.50 -1.00 24.29
CA ALA A 49 16.80 -1.40 23.07
C ALA A 49 16.22 -0.17 22.34
N TYR A 50 15.61 0.76 23.08
CA TYR A 50 15.08 2.00 22.53
C TYR A 50 16.16 2.89 21.93
N GLN A 51 17.28 3.07 22.63
CA GLN A 51 18.40 3.84 22.09
C GLN A 51 18.91 3.26 20.77
N ARG A 52 19.17 1.95 20.75
CA ARG A 52 19.65 1.25 19.54
C ARG A 52 18.64 1.32 18.37
N LEU A 53 17.34 1.25 18.70
CA LEU A 53 16.28 1.40 17.71
C LEU A 53 16.24 2.83 17.12
N ASP A 54 16.38 3.86 17.95
CA ASP A 54 16.40 5.27 17.51
C ASP A 54 17.57 5.55 16.56
N GLU A 55 18.77 5.05 16.88
CA GLU A 55 19.97 5.15 16.04
C GLU A 55 19.75 4.45 14.69
N TYR A 56 19.13 3.27 14.71
CA TYR A 56 18.77 2.56 13.49
C TYR A 56 17.74 3.32 12.63
N ILE A 57 16.67 3.82 13.25
CA ILE A 57 15.60 4.54 12.54
C ILE A 57 16.14 5.82 11.90
N ALA A 58 16.97 6.59 12.60
CA ALA A 58 17.58 7.82 12.07
C ALA A 58 18.38 7.54 10.78
N ARG A 59 19.20 6.49 10.79
CA ARG A 59 19.95 6.05 9.61
C ARG A 59 19.01 5.54 8.51
N HIS A 60 18.06 4.69 8.85
CA HIS A 60 17.14 4.07 7.92
C HIS A 60 16.26 5.11 7.18
N LEU A 61 15.75 6.12 7.87
CA LEU A 61 14.99 7.21 7.24
C LEU A 61 15.81 8.00 6.22
N ALA A 62 17.08 8.26 6.54
CA ALA A 62 18.01 8.91 5.61
C ALA A 62 18.29 8.04 4.37
N GLU A 63 18.49 6.74 4.56
CA GLU A 63 18.74 5.78 3.48
C GLU A 63 17.55 5.65 2.52
N VAL A 64 16.32 5.60 3.05
CA VAL A 64 15.11 5.46 2.23
C VAL A 64 14.52 6.80 1.79
N GLY A 65 15.06 7.92 2.27
CA GLY A 65 14.60 9.26 1.93
C GLY A 65 13.18 9.58 2.46
N ALA A 66 12.76 8.97 3.56
CA ALA A 66 11.43 9.21 4.13
C ALA A 66 11.44 10.48 4.99
N PRO A 67 10.52 11.46 4.74
CA PRO A 67 10.50 12.72 5.49
C PRO A 67 10.15 12.57 6.96
N GLY A 68 9.21 11.69 7.28
CA GLY A 68 8.75 11.48 8.65
C GLY A 68 8.25 10.06 8.91
N MET A 69 8.25 9.69 10.19
CA MET A 69 7.77 8.38 10.66
C MET A 69 7.07 8.53 12.00
N THR A 70 6.05 7.69 12.22
CA THR A 70 5.47 7.40 13.53
C THR A 70 5.67 5.92 13.87
N LEU A 71 5.92 5.62 15.16
CA LEU A 71 6.20 4.28 15.68
C LEU A 71 5.41 4.01 16.96
N ALA A 72 4.80 2.84 17.07
CA ALA A 72 4.24 2.31 18.32
C ALA A 72 4.87 0.97 18.67
N LEU A 73 5.22 0.79 19.94
CA LEU A 73 5.64 -0.47 20.54
C LEU A 73 4.67 -0.82 21.67
N ALA A 74 4.23 -2.05 21.74
CA ALA A 74 3.25 -2.50 22.74
C ALA A 74 3.56 -3.90 23.26
N ASP A 75 3.02 -4.21 24.42
CA ASP A 75 2.90 -5.55 24.97
C ASP A 75 1.46 -5.80 25.46
N ARG A 76 1.22 -6.88 26.18
CA ARG A 76 -0.12 -7.20 26.72
C ARG A 76 -0.68 -6.15 27.67
N ASP A 77 0.18 -5.44 28.39
CA ASP A 77 -0.24 -4.44 29.36
C ASP A 77 -0.50 -3.06 28.70
N GLY A 78 -0.21 -2.91 27.41
CA GLY A 78 -0.49 -1.71 26.62
C GLY A 78 0.70 -1.12 25.89
N LEU A 79 0.60 0.18 25.62
CA LEU A 79 1.63 0.94 24.93
C LEU A 79 2.92 0.99 25.76
N LEU A 80 4.01 0.44 25.20
CA LEU A 80 5.37 0.57 25.76
C LEU A 80 6.01 1.90 25.37
N ARG A 81 5.85 2.29 24.09
CA ARG A 81 6.45 3.50 23.54
C ARG A 81 5.68 3.98 22.32
N SER A 82 5.49 5.31 22.23
CA SER A 82 5.10 6.03 21.02
C SER A 82 6.22 6.99 20.66
N SER A 83 6.71 6.94 19.42
CA SER A 83 7.82 7.77 18.95
C SER A 83 7.51 8.41 17.61
N GLN A 84 8.04 9.62 17.42
CA GLN A 84 7.84 10.45 16.25
C GLN A 84 9.20 10.91 15.73
N TYR A 85 9.40 10.80 14.40
CA TYR A 85 10.67 11.12 13.76
C TYR A 85 10.43 12.02 12.54
N GLY A 86 11.35 12.95 12.29
CA GLY A 86 11.34 13.78 11.10
C GLY A 86 10.19 14.78 11.03
N PHE A 87 9.65 14.99 9.83
CA PHE A 87 8.71 16.07 9.51
C PHE A 87 7.35 15.52 9.08
N ALA A 88 6.29 16.11 9.63
CA ALA A 88 4.93 15.97 9.13
C ALA A 88 4.71 16.85 7.89
N ASP A 89 5.35 18.02 7.85
CA ASP A 89 5.37 18.92 6.68
C ASP A 89 6.79 19.48 6.53
N VAL A 90 7.47 19.07 5.46
CA VAL A 90 8.85 19.49 5.17
C VAL A 90 8.90 20.98 4.81
N LYS A 91 7.94 21.45 4.00
CA LYS A 91 7.89 22.82 3.49
C LYS A 91 7.61 23.82 4.61
N ALA A 92 6.67 23.49 5.50
CA ALA A 92 6.36 24.33 6.66
C ALA A 92 7.30 24.09 7.84
N GLY A 93 8.21 23.12 7.79
CA GLY A 93 9.11 22.77 8.90
C GLY A 93 8.41 22.14 10.10
N ILE A 94 7.21 21.62 9.93
CA ILE A 94 6.41 21.02 11.00
C ILE A 94 6.92 19.61 11.29
N LYS A 95 7.33 19.35 12.53
CA LYS A 95 7.75 18.02 12.99
C LYS A 95 6.57 17.08 13.16
N VAL A 96 6.80 15.76 13.01
CA VAL A 96 5.83 14.76 13.42
C VAL A 96 5.60 14.88 14.92
N GLY A 97 4.33 15.00 15.33
CA GLY A 97 3.91 15.12 16.72
C GLY A 97 3.05 13.94 17.19
N PRO A 98 2.78 13.82 18.49
CA PRO A 98 1.98 12.70 19.04
C PRO A 98 0.56 12.61 18.49
N GLN A 99 -0.01 13.73 18.03
CA GLN A 99 -1.35 13.82 17.45
C GLN A 99 -1.36 13.81 15.93
N THR A 100 -0.19 13.73 15.29
CA THR A 100 -0.10 13.63 13.82
C THR A 100 -0.66 12.30 13.36
N LEU A 101 -1.62 12.35 12.45
CA LEU A 101 -2.21 11.18 11.83
C LEU A 101 -1.38 10.72 10.64
N PHE A 102 -1.26 9.41 10.50
CA PHE A 102 -0.69 8.74 9.33
C PHE A 102 -1.75 7.82 8.73
N GLU A 103 -1.86 7.83 7.40
CA GLU A 103 -2.72 6.89 6.69
C GLU A 103 -2.12 5.50 6.76
N ILE A 104 -2.84 4.54 7.37
CA ILE A 104 -2.30 3.19 7.61
C ILE A 104 -2.61 2.19 6.50
N GLY A 105 -3.37 2.64 5.48
CA GLY A 105 -3.70 1.85 4.30
C GLY A 105 -4.34 0.52 4.65
N SER A 106 -3.91 -0.54 3.99
CA SER A 106 -4.54 -1.87 4.10
C SER A 106 -4.50 -2.52 5.49
N ILE A 107 -3.79 -1.97 6.48
CA ILE A 107 -3.95 -2.38 7.88
C ILE A 107 -5.41 -2.14 8.33
N SER A 108 -6.11 -1.19 7.72
CA SER A 108 -7.55 -0.93 7.92
C SER A 108 -8.42 -2.18 7.74
N LYS A 109 -8.00 -3.13 6.91
CA LYS A 109 -8.77 -4.35 6.62
C LYS A 109 -9.03 -5.18 7.87
N SER A 110 -8.11 -5.22 8.82
CA SER A 110 -8.30 -5.92 10.08
C SER A 110 -9.37 -5.28 10.95
N PHE A 111 -9.48 -3.94 10.92
CA PHE A 111 -10.56 -3.20 11.62
C PHE A 111 -11.92 -3.49 11.00
N VAL A 112 -12.00 -3.56 9.67
CA VAL A 112 -13.20 -3.97 8.93
C VAL A 112 -13.61 -5.38 9.29
N ALA A 113 -12.64 -6.31 9.32
CA ALA A 113 -12.90 -7.71 9.68
C ALA A 113 -13.46 -7.85 11.11
N MET A 114 -12.93 -7.10 12.08
CA MET A 114 -13.47 -7.07 13.44
C MET A 114 -14.92 -6.59 13.47
N THR A 115 -15.25 -5.54 12.73
CA THR A 115 -16.62 -5.02 12.64
C THR A 115 -17.59 -6.06 12.05
N VAL A 116 -17.16 -6.74 10.98
CA VAL A 116 -17.94 -7.83 10.35
C VAL A 116 -18.17 -8.99 11.32
N LEU A 117 -17.15 -9.38 12.07
CA LEU A 117 -17.24 -10.47 13.05
C LEU A 117 -18.18 -10.12 14.20
N GLN A 118 -18.20 -8.88 14.67
CA GLN A 118 -19.18 -8.42 15.67
C GLN A 118 -20.63 -8.53 15.15
N LEU A 119 -20.87 -8.16 13.89
CA LEU A 119 -22.20 -8.33 13.27
C LEU A 119 -22.59 -9.80 13.16
N ALA A 120 -21.60 -10.67 12.95
CA ALA A 120 -21.83 -12.12 12.96
C ALA A 120 -22.09 -12.66 14.38
N GLU A 121 -21.39 -12.18 15.41
CA GLU A 121 -21.66 -12.51 16.82
C GLU A 121 -23.09 -12.11 17.24
N GLU A 122 -23.58 -10.98 16.75
CA GLU A 122 -24.94 -10.50 16.99
C GLU A 122 -26.02 -11.29 16.20
N GLY A 123 -25.60 -12.26 15.38
CA GLY A 123 -26.53 -13.03 14.52
C GLY A 123 -27.12 -12.26 13.35
N LYS A 124 -26.65 -11.01 13.11
CA LYS A 124 -27.12 -10.16 12.03
C LYS A 124 -26.54 -10.55 10.67
N LEU A 125 -25.42 -11.26 10.68
CA LEU A 125 -24.66 -11.68 9.51
C LEU A 125 -24.24 -13.13 9.64
N ASP A 126 -24.51 -13.93 8.58
CA ASP A 126 -23.94 -15.26 8.41
C ASP A 126 -22.79 -15.18 7.40
N LEU A 127 -21.59 -15.51 7.84
CA LEU A 127 -20.37 -15.43 7.02
C LEU A 127 -20.41 -16.35 5.80
N GLN A 128 -21.24 -17.39 5.81
CA GLN A 128 -21.33 -18.39 4.74
C GLN A 128 -22.48 -18.13 3.75
N LYS A 129 -23.34 -17.15 4.00
CA LYS A 129 -24.38 -16.77 3.05
C LYS A 129 -23.81 -15.92 1.91
N PRO A 130 -24.38 -16.02 0.69
CA PRO A 130 -24.05 -15.14 -0.43
C PRO A 130 -24.15 -13.67 -0.04
N VAL A 131 -23.18 -12.86 -0.45
CA VAL A 131 -23.16 -11.41 -0.16
C VAL A 131 -24.39 -10.70 -0.74
N THR A 132 -24.91 -11.19 -1.85
CA THR A 132 -26.15 -10.66 -2.49
C THR A 132 -27.39 -10.76 -1.61
N ASN A 133 -27.41 -11.63 -0.60
CA ASN A 133 -28.50 -11.66 0.38
C ASN A 133 -28.57 -10.41 1.25
N TYR A 134 -27.44 -9.73 1.44
CA TYR A 134 -27.30 -8.52 2.21
C TYR A 134 -27.18 -7.27 1.35
N LEU A 135 -26.71 -7.41 0.09
CA LEU A 135 -26.54 -6.36 -0.91
C LEU A 135 -27.31 -6.73 -2.19
N PRO A 136 -28.66 -6.66 -2.20
CA PRO A 136 -29.49 -7.14 -3.32
C PRO A 136 -29.31 -6.31 -4.62
N TRP A 137 -28.75 -5.11 -4.52
CA TRP A 137 -28.42 -4.25 -5.65
C TRP A 137 -27.14 -4.67 -6.39
N LEU A 138 -26.32 -5.54 -5.77
CA LEU A 138 -25.03 -5.96 -6.33
C LEU A 138 -25.23 -6.88 -7.53
N LYS A 139 -24.71 -6.48 -8.68
CA LYS A 139 -24.74 -7.27 -9.91
C LYS A 139 -23.44 -8.03 -10.07
N ILE A 140 -23.53 -9.35 -10.19
CA ILE A 140 -22.38 -10.25 -10.33
C ILE A 140 -22.58 -11.11 -11.57
N GLU A 141 -21.61 -11.08 -12.48
CA GLU A 141 -21.51 -12.01 -13.59
C GLU A 141 -20.53 -13.12 -13.24
N SER A 142 -21.06 -14.32 -13.05
CA SER A 142 -20.26 -15.45 -12.64
C SER A 142 -20.86 -16.76 -13.15
N LYS A 143 -19.99 -17.64 -13.65
CA LYS A 143 -20.31 -19.05 -13.91
C LYS A 143 -20.02 -19.95 -12.72
N PHE A 144 -19.54 -19.38 -11.62
CA PHE A 144 -19.14 -20.08 -10.40
C PHE A 144 -20.18 -19.89 -9.32
N SER A 145 -20.02 -20.62 -8.21
CA SER A 145 -20.88 -20.48 -7.03
C SER A 145 -20.84 -19.04 -6.48
N PRO A 146 -21.91 -18.55 -5.86
CA PRO A 146 -21.89 -17.22 -5.25
C PRO A 146 -20.84 -17.12 -4.15
N PHE A 147 -20.03 -16.05 -4.17
CA PHE A 147 -19.09 -15.79 -3.08
C PHE A 147 -19.83 -15.26 -1.83
N THR A 148 -19.23 -15.53 -0.67
CA THR A 148 -19.78 -15.20 0.65
C THR A 148 -18.92 -14.13 1.34
N THR A 149 -19.38 -13.65 2.51
CA THR A 149 -18.60 -12.74 3.36
C THR A 149 -17.26 -13.37 3.79
N HIS A 150 -17.24 -14.68 4.07
CA HIS A 150 -16.00 -15.43 4.33
C HIS A 150 -14.99 -15.28 3.19
N HIS A 151 -15.44 -15.43 1.95
CA HIS A 151 -14.57 -15.30 0.77
C HIS A 151 -14.04 -13.87 0.58
N LEU A 152 -14.82 -12.84 0.92
CA LEU A 152 -14.36 -11.44 0.89
C LEU A 152 -13.27 -11.18 1.94
N LEU A 153 -13.50 -11.61 3.19
CA LEU A 153 -12.57 -11.45 4.30
C LEU A 153 -11.22 -12.12 4.05
N SER A 154 -11.23 -13.27 3.37
CA SER A 154 -10.04 -14.11 3.12
C SER A 154 -9.38 -13.88 1.77
N HIS A 155 -9.90 -12.95 0.94
CA HIS A 155 -9.42 -12.72 -0.43
C HIS A 155 -9.51 -13.96 -1.35
N THR A 156 -10.56 -14.74 -1.18
CA THR A 156 -10.82 -15.96 -1.97
C THR A 156 -12.09 -15.87 -2.80
N SER A 157 -12.64 -14.68 -2.98
CA SER A 157 -13.93 -14.46 -3.68
C SER A 157 -13.87 -14.61 -5.20
N GLY A 158 -12.68 -14.63 -5.80
CA GLY A 158 -12.52 -14.57 -7.25
C GLY A 158 -12.70 -13.17 -7.85
N LEU A 159 -12.95 -12.15 -7.03
CA LEU A 159 -12.98 -10.76 -7.49
C LEU A 159 -11.58 -10.28 -7.87
N SER A 160 -11.52 -9.35 -8.82
CA SER A 160 -10.28 -8.76 -9.28
C SER A 160 -9.48 -8.07 -8.18
N GLY A 161 -8.15 -8.07 -8.32
CA GLY A 161 -7.24 -7.22 -7.55
C GLY A 161 -7.19 -5.77 -8.06
N VAL A 162 -7.64 -5.54 -9.28
CA VAL A 162 -7.73 -4.24 -9.97
C VAL A 162 -9.20 -4.04 -10.39
N PRO A 163 -9.80 -2.86 -10.25
CA PRO A 163 -9.30 -1.60 -9.70
C PRO A 163 -9.24 -1.57 -8.17
N LEU A 164 -8.57 -0.55 -7.63
CA LEU A 164 -8.46 -0.37 -6.17
C LEU A 164 -9.78 0.08 -5.53
N LEU A 165 -10.67 0.73 -6.28
CA LEU A 165 -11.88 1.36 -5.79
C LEU A 165 -13.11 0.90 -6.58
N LEU A 166 -14.23 0.71 -5.90
CA LEU A 166 -15.52 0.47 -6.53
C LEU A 166 -16.14 1.83 -6.89
N ARG A 167 -16.16 2.18 -8.17
CA ARG A 167 -16.55 3.53 -8.61
C ARG A 167 -18.04 3.85 -8.54
N THR A 168 -18.92 2.86 -8.72
CA THR A 168 -20.39 3.09 -8.69
C THR A 168 -21.16 1.84 -8.28
N ALA A 169 -22.32 2.05 -7.65
CA ALA A 169 -23.28 1.00 -7.34
C ALA A 169 -23.92 0.29 -8.56
N GLY A 170 -23.63 0.75 -9.78
CA GLY A 170 -24.11 0.16 -11.04
C GLY A 170 -23.11 -0.75 -11.74
N THR A 171 -21.89 -0.88 -11.20
CA THR A 171 -20.84 -1.71 -11.81
C THR A 171 -21.18 -3.18 -11.67
N THR A 172 -21.17 -3.92 -12.79
CA THR A 172 -21.25 -5.38 -12.77
C THR A 172 -19.87 -5.96 -12.46
N LEU A 173 -19.78 -6.80 -11.43
CA LEU A 173 -18.54 -7.43 -11.01
C LEU A 173 -18.40 -8.82 -11.64
N GLY A 174 -17.23 -9.09 -12.24
CA GLY A 174 -16.87 -10.42 -12.71
C GLY A 174 -16.16 -11.25 -11.66
N VAL A 175 -16.31 -12.57 -11.74
CA VAL A 175 -15.60 -13.54 -10.89
C VAL A 175 -14.68 -14.38 -11.75
N SER A 176 -13.39 -14.42 -11.40
CA SER A 176 -12.32 -15.02 -12.22
C SER A 176 -12.12 -16.53 -11.98
N PHE A 177 -12.50 -17.04 -10.79
CA PHE A 177 -12.33 -18.44 -10.40
C PHE A 177 -13.35 -18.84 -9.32
N GLU A 178 -13.50 -20.14 -9.11
CA GLU A 178 -14.40 -20.68 -8.07
C GLU A 178 -14.01 -20.15 -6.68
N PRO A 179 -14.92 -19.46 -5.96
CA PRO A 179 -14.66 -18.92 -4.63
C PRO A 179 -14.11 -19.99 -3.67
N GLY A 180 -13.13 -19.61 -2.87
CA GLY A 180 -12.45 -20.50 -1.92
C GLY A 180 -11.26 -21.27 -2.49
N THR A 181 -11.05 -21.31 -3.82
CA THR A 181 -10.01 -22.15 -4.43
C THR A 181 -8.65 -21.49 -4.60
N LYS A 182 -8.61 -20.15 -4.72
CA LYS A 182 -7.39 -19.37 -4.93
C LYS A 182 -7.42 -18.10 -4.09
N TRP A 183 -6.24 -17.62 -3.76
CA TRP A 183 -6.07 -16.33 -3.11
C TRP A 183 -5.71 -15.28 -4.15
N VAL A 184 -6.51 -14.21 -4.22
CA VAL A 184 -6.22 -13.00 -5.00
C VAL A 184 -6.60 -11.80 -4.16
N TYR A 185 -5.62 -10.99 -3.80
CA TYR A 185 -5.84 -9.78 -3.00
C TYR A 185 -6.79 -8.83 -3.70
N SER A 186 -7.92 -8.51 -3.07
CA SER A 186 -8.97 -7.69 -3.67
C SER A 186 -9.38 -6.52 -2.75
N ASN A 187 -9.10 -5.30 -3.16
CA ASN A 187 -9.60 -4.11 -2.48
C ASN A 187 -11.11 -3.94 -2.68
N ILE A 188 -11.62 -4.32 -3.87
CA ILE A 188 -13.07 -4.33 -4.14
C ILE A 188 -13.81 -5.22 -3.14
N GLY A 189 -13.25 -6.38 -2.80
CA GLY A 189 -13.83 -7.26 -1.79
C GLY A 189 -14.02 -6.57 -0.44
N TYR A 190 -13.03 -5.80 0.00
CA TYR A 190 -13.12 -5.03 1.25
C TYR A 190 -14.00 -3.78 1.13
N ALA A 191 -14.07 -3.14 -0.03
CA ALA A 191 -15.04 -2.08 -0.27
C ALA A 191 -16.49 -2.62 -0.13
N LEU A 192 -16.78 -3.81 -0.65
CA LEU A 192 -18.07 -4.48 -0.47
C LEU A 192 -18.36 -4.79 1.01
N LEU A 193 -17.36 -5.17 1.81
CA LEU A 193 -17.54 -5.33 3.27
C LEU A 193 -17.93 -4.02 3.94
N GLY A 194 -17.42 -2.88 3.48
CA GLY A 194 -17.85 -1.57 3.96
C GLY A 194 -19.33 -1.28 3.68
N PHE A 195 -19.80 -1.56 2.46
CA PHE A 195 -21.23 -1.44 2.11
C PHE A 195 -22.09 -2.41 2.93
N LEU A 196 -21.62 -3.65 3.12
CA LEU A 196 -22.28 -4.66 3.93
C LEU A 196 -22.44 -4.21 5.39
N ILE A 197 -21.38 -3.65 5.99
CA ILE A 197 -21.45 -3.08 7.34
C ILE A 197 -22.51 -2.00 7.42
N GLY A 198 -22.50 -1.03 6.48
CA GLY A 198 -23.48 0.05 6.46
C GLY A 198 -24.92 -0.45 6.32
N ALA A 199 -25.14 -1.43 5.43
CA ALA A 199 -26.46 -2.01 5.19
C ALA A 199 -27.02 -2.78 6.40
N ILE A 200 -26.19 -3.54 7.10
CA ILE A 200 -26.62 -4.38 8.23
C ILE A 200 -26.70 -3.57 9.53
N ASP A 201 -25.73 -2.70 9.77
CA ASP A 201 -25.68 -1.90 10.99
C ASP A 201 -26.58 -0.67 10.95
N GLN A 202 -27.16 -0.36 9.78
CA GLN A 202 -28.05 0.80 9.54
C GLN A 202 -27.40 2.15 9.94
N ARG A 203 -26.07 2.25 9.79
CA ARG A 203 -25.24 3.43 10.08
C ARG A 203 -24.22 3.65 8.97
N PRO A 204 -23.78 4.88 8.73
CA PRO A 204 -22.62 5.12 7.87
C PRO A 204 -21.41 4.28 8.33
N PHE A 205 -20.65 3.74 7.38
CA PHE A 205 -19.49 2.89 7.64
C PHE A 205 -18.53 3.49 8.69
N ALA A 206 -18.20 4.78 8.55
CA ALA A 206 -17.31 5.49 9.48
C ALA A 206 -17.84 5.49 10.92
N GLU A 207 -19.15 5.68 11.10
CA GLU A 207 -19.79 5.67 12.41
C GLU A 207 -19.83 4.26 13.01
N ALA A 208 -20.18 3.26 12.21
CA ALA A 208 -20.15 1.86 12.63
C ALA A 208 -18.76 1.46 13.13
N MET A 209 -17.70 1.77 12.36
CA MET A 209 -16.32 1.53 12.74
C MET A 209 -15.94 2.25 14.04
N ARG A 210 -16.32 3.52 14.17
CA ARG A 210 -16.04 4.32 15.39
C ARG A 210 -16.65 3.68 16.62
N GLN A 211 -17.94 3.35 16.56
CA GLN A 211 -18.68 2.84 17.71
C GLN A 211 -18.26 1.41 18.07
N ARG A 212 -18.04 0.56 17.06
CA ARG A 212 -17.78 -0.86 17.25
C ARG A 212 -16.33 -1.19 17.56
N VAL A 213 -15.39 -0.41 17.03
CA VAL A 213 -13.96 -0.74 17.13
C VAL A 213 -13.16 0.37 17.80
N PHE A 214 -13.25 1.61 17.32
CA PHE A 214 -12.39 2.70 17.81
C PHE A 214 -12.68 3.06 19.26
N ASN A 215 -13.95 3.25 19.64
CA ASN A 215 -14.33 3.60 21.01
C ASN A 215 -13.93 2.51 22.02
N PRO A 216 -14.23 1.21 21.80
CA PRO A 216 -13.81 0.15 22.72
C PRO A 216 -12.30 -0.02 22.80
N LEU A 217 -11.56 0.25 21.73
CA LEU A 217 -10.10 0.25 21.74
C LEU A 217 -9.50 1.50 22.41
N GLY A 218 -10.29 2.57 22.58
CA GLY A 218 -9.76 3.85 23.05
C GLY A 218 -8.92 4.58 22.01
N MET A 219 -9.25 4.41 20.73
CA MET A 219 -8.59 5.09 19.59
C MET A 219 -9.22 6.46 19.34
N ASP A 220 -9.21 7.30 20.36
CA ASP A 220 -9.98 8.56 20.39
C ASP A 220 -9.36 9.64 19.47
N SER A 221 -8.08 9.53 19.14
CA SER A 221 -7.35 10.48 18.29
C SER A 221 -7.31 10.09 16.82
N SER A 222 -7.67 8.86 16.49
CA SER A 222 -7.63 8.31 15.13
C SER A 222 -8.98 8.46 14.41
N ALA A 223 -8.95 8.32 13.08
CA ALA A 223 -10.13 8.44 12.23
C ALA A 223 -10.40 7.15 11.44
N PRO A 224 -11.64 6.65 11.43
CA PRO A 224 -12.00 5.44 10.68
C PRO A 224 -12.01 5.65 9.17
N VAL A 225 -12.13 6.89 8.70
CA VAL A 225 -12.07 7.27 7.30
C VAL A 225 -11.21 8.51 7.10
N ILE A 226 -10.56 8.61 5.95
CA ILE A 226 -9.80 9.77 5.53
C ILE A 226 -10.75 10.73 4.84
N SER A 227 -11.03 11.86 5.49
CA SER A 227 -11.92 12.93 5.01
C SER A 227 -11.26 14.29 5.16
N ASN A 228 -11.80 15.31 4.51
CA ASN A 228 -11.30 16.68 4.64
C ASN A 228 -11.34 17.21 6.09
N GLU A 229 -12.19 16.66 6.95
CA GLU A 229 -12.29 17.06 8.37
C GLU A 229 -10.99 16.80 9.16
N ILE A 230 -10.23 15.77 8.77
CA ILE A 230 -8.98 15.42 9.46
C ILE A 230 -7.73 15.94 8.75
N ARG A 231 -7.86 16.57 7.59
CA ARG A 231 -6.75 16.93 6.69
C ARG A 231 -5.62 17.67 7.39
N GLU A 232 -5.93 18.64 8.24
CA GLU A 232 -4.93 19.44 8.97
C GLU A 232 -4.15 18.65 10.03
N ARG A 233 -4.66 17.48 10.42
CA ARG A 233 -4.02 16.59 11.39
C ARG A 233 -3.20 15.49 10.73
N VAL A 234 -3.41 15.23 9.44
CA VAL A 234 -2.67 14.21 8.69
C VAL A 234 -1.34 14.81 8.23
N ALA A 235 -0.27 14.04 8.38
CA ALA A 235 1.02 14.43 7.81
C ALA A 235 0.90 14.67 6.30
N VAL A 236 1.64 15.63 5.76
CA VAL A 236 1.76 15.79 4.32
C VAL A 236 2.41 14.55 3.74
N GLY A 237 1.76 13.95 2.77
CA GLY A 237 2.27 12.79 2.07
C GLY A 237 3.19 13.18 0.92
N TYR A 238 4.23 12.38 0.67
CA TYR A 238 5.22 12.65 -0.36
C TYR A 238 5.30 11.49 -1.34
N SER A 239 5.52 11.84 -2.62
CA SER A 239 5.79 10.88 -3.69
C SER A 239 6.91 11.40 -4.60
N PRO A 240 7.65 10.52 -5.29
CA PRO A 240 8.63 10.97 -6.26
C PRO A 240 7.99 11.84 -7.34
N LEU A 241 8.63 12.95 -7.68
CA LEU A 241 8.29 13.71 -8.88
C LEU A 241 8.54 12.82 -10.11
N GLN A 242 7.74 12.98 -11.17
CA GLN A 242 7.83 12.17 -12.40
C GLN A 242 7.59 10.66 -12.12
N SER A 243 6.52 10.33 -11.41
CA SER A 243 6.14 8.94 -11.12
C SER A 243 5.80 8.10 -12.38
N ASP A 244 5.82 8.72 -13.55
CA ASP A 244 5.62 8.11 -14.85
C ASP A 244 6.89 7.45 -15.44
N ARG A 245 8.05 7.63 -14.79
CA ARG A 245 9.36 7.11 -15.26
C ARG A 245 9.92 6.06 -14.31
N PRO A 246 10.69 5.08 -14.79
CA PRO A 246 11.36 4.09 -13.94
C PRO A 246 12.33 4.71 -12.94
N PHE A 247 12.84 5.91 -13.24
CA PHE A 247 13.87 6.63 -12.51
C PHE A 247 13.40 7.57 -11.37
N PRO A 248 12.12 7.77 -11.10
CA PRO A 248 11.64 8.71 -10.09
C PRO A 248 12.00 8.34 -8.67
N ILE A 249 12.44 7.14 -8.47
CA ILE A 249 12.61 6.48 -7.18
C ILE A 249 13.67 7.15 -6.31
N ARG A 250 14.65 7.84 -6.91
CA ARG A 250 15.67 8.62 -6.22
C ARG A 250 15.66 10.09 -6.62
N GLY A 251 14.60 10.50 -7.30
CA GLY A 251 14.34 11.88 -7.64
C GLY A 251 13.91 12.71 -6.43
N LYS A 252 13.69 13.99 -6.66
CA LYS A 252 13.10 14.88 -5.66
C LYS A 252 11.70 14.43 -5.32
N LEU A 253 11.37 14.43 -4.03
CA LEU A 253 10.02 14.22 -3.56
C LEU A 253 9.18 15.49 -3.77
N GLY A 254 7.94 15.30 -4.21
CA GLY A 254 6.90 16.31 -4.22
C GLY A 254 5.79 15.98 -3.24
N GLU A 255 5.02 16.98 -2.83
CA GLU A 255 3.80 16.77 -2.08
C GLU A 255 2.82 15.97 -2.94
N ALA A 256 2.27 14.89 -2.40
CA ALA A 256 1.26 14.11 -3.07
C ALA A 256 -0.11 14.80 -2.97
N PRO A 257 -1.02 14.59 -3.95
CA PRO A 257 -2.36 15.13 -3.86
C PRO A 257 -3.11 14.56 -2.65
N TRP A 258 -3.91 15.41 -2.01
CA TRP A 258 -4.85 14.97 -0.98
C TRP A 258 -5.96 14.14 -1.60
N ILE A 259 -6.28 13.01 -0.96
CA ILE A 259 -7.36 12.12 -1.40
C ILE A 259 -8.21 11.76 -0.20
N GLU A 260 -9.51 11.89 -0.34
CA GLU A 260 -10.46 11.31 0.62
C GLU A 260 -10.64 9.81 0.31
N VAL A 261 -10.66 8.99 1.36
CA VAL A 261 -10.80 7.53 1.25
C VAL A 261 -11.90 7.08 2.22
N PRO A 262 -13.16 7.13 1.80
CA PRO A 262 -14.30 6.65 2.59
C PRO A 262 -14.46 5.13 2.54
N GLU A 263 -13.81 4.43 1.60
CA GLU A 263 -13.97 3.00 1.39
C GLU A 263 -13.18 2.15 2.40
N ALA A 264 -13.76 1.04 2.80
CA ALA A 264 -13.27 0.16 3.86
C ALA A 264 -11.87 -0.48 3.61
N ALA A 265 -11.37 -0.47 2.37
CA ALA A 265 -10.15 -1.19 2.03
C ALA A 265 -8.85 -0.58 2.57
N GLY A 266 -8.86 0.72 2.96
CA GLY A 266 -7.65 1.44 3.36
C GLY A 266 -7.90 2.76 4.08
N SER A 267 -9.08 2.95 4.66
CA SER A 267 -9.61 4.25 5.09
C SER A 267 -9.03 4.84 6.38
N VAL A 268 -8.37 4.06 7.21
CA VAL A 268 -7.99 4.50 8.56
C VAL A 268 -6.77 5.42 8.54
N ALA A 269 -6.89 6.54 9.25
CA ALA A 269 -5.75 7.38 9.64
C ALA A 269 -5.57 7.32 11.17
N ALA A 270 -4.35 7.01 11.62
CA ALA A 270 -4.10 6.72 13.02
C ALA A 270 -2.88 7.45 13.60
N THR A 271 -2.94 7.71 14.91
CA THR A 271 -1.76 8.07 15.70
C THR A 271 -1.01 6.81 16.17
N ALA A 272 0.28 6.95 16.49
CA ALA A 272 1.03 5.83 17.06
C ALA A 272 0.44 5.33 18.39
N ALA A 273 -0.01 6.23 19.26
CA ALA A 273 -0.58 5.86 20.55
C ALA A 273 -1.83 4.99 20.40
N ASP A 274 -2.74 5.38 19.50
CA ASP A 274 -3.96 4.62 19.24
C ASP A 274 -3.65 3.27 18.58
N MET A 275 -2.64 3.21 17.70
CA MET A 275 -2.17 1.93 17.17
C MET A 275 -1.61 1.02 18.27
N GLY A 276 -1.00 1.58 19.33
CA GLY A 276 -0.61 0.83 20.51
C GLY A 276 -1.78 0.12 21.19
N ASN A 277 -2.94 0.77 21.30
CA ASN A 277 -4.17 0.17 21.84
C ASN A 277 -4.68 -0.97 20.95
N TYR A 278 -4.62 -0.78 19.62
CA TYR A 278 -4.96 -1.84 18.66
C TYR A 278 -4.01 -3.05 18.80
N LEU A 279 -2.71 -2.81 18.89
CA LEU A 279 -1.70 -3.87 19.08
C LEU A 279 -1.92 -4.63 20.40
N GLN A 280 -2.24 -3.92 21.49
CA GLN A 280 -2.59 -4.54 22.77
C GLN A 280 -3.79 -5.49 22.62
N MET A 281 -4.82 -5.10 21.89
CA MET A 281 -5.99 -5.93 21.65
C MET A 281 -5.62 -7.23 20.89
N LEU A 282 -4.71 -7.16 19.91
CA LEU A 282 -4.23 -8.35 19.21
C LEU A 282 -3.51 -9.32 20.18
N LEU A 283 -2.66 -8.79 21.06
CA LEU A 283 -1.91 -9.58 22.05
C LEU A 283 -2.82 -10.14 23.17
N ASN A 284 -3.96 -9.50 23.44
CA ASN A 284 -4.93 -9.90 24.46
C ASN A 284 -6.17 -10.59 23.88
N HIS A 285 -6.02 -11.22 22.70
CA HIS A 285 -7.04 -12.08 22.11
C HIS A 285 -8.44 -11.42 22.06
N GLY A 286 -8.48 -10.17 21.53
CA GLY A 286 -9.70 -9.42 21.33
C GLY A 286 -10.11 -8.51 22.51
N ALA A 287 -9.37 -8.51 23.61
CA ALA A 287 -9.62 -7.58 24.73
C ALA A 287 -8.82 -6.28 24.53
N GLY A 288 -9.50 -5.16 24.42
CA GLY A 288 -8.92 -3.82 24.33
C GLY A 288 -8.90 -3.08 25.66
N ALA A 289 -8.34 -1.87 25.65
CA ALA A 289 -8.14 -1.05 26.86
C ALA A 289 -9.46 -0.65 27.58
N LYS A 290 -10.55 -0.47 26.83
CA LYS A 290 -11.86 -0.06 27.38
C LYS A 290 -12.91 -1.18 27.34
N GLY A 291 -12.52 -2.41 26.97
CA GLY A 291 -13.41 -3.56 26.91
C GLY A 291 -13.03 -4.56 25.82
N ARG A 292 -13.78 -5.64 25.76
CA ARG A 292 -13.57 -6.66 24.74
C ARG A 292 -14.20 -6.23 23.41
N VAL A 293 -13.41 -6.26 22.35
CA VAL A 293 -13.85 -5.91 20.98
C VAL A 293 -14.37 -7.14 20.22
N LEU A 294 -13.72 -8.28 20.42
CA LEU A 294 -14.13 -9.58 19.88
C LEU A 294 -14.22 -10.62 21.00
N SER A 295 -15.21 -11.50 20.94
CA SER A 295 -15.21 -12.71 21.77
C SER A 295 -13.99 -13.57 21.46
N GLU A 296 -13.61 -14.47 22.35
CA GLU A 296 -12.51 -15.41 22.11
C GLU A 296 -12.75 -16.25 20.84
N LYS A 297 -13.99 -16.71 20.65
CA LYS A 297 -14.40 -17.47 19.47
C LYS A 297 -14.24 -16.67 18.17
N SER A 298 -14.63 -15.40 18.17
CA SER A 298 -14.46 -14.55 16.98
C SER A 298 -13.01 -14.14 16.77
N PHE A 299 -12.23 -13.97 17.85
CA PHE A 299 -10.80 -13.74 17.72
C PHE A 299 -10.07 -14.95 17.10
N GLU A 300 -10.47 -16.16 17.50
CA GLU A 300 -10.00 -17.39 16.86
C GLU A 300 -10.31 -17.39 15.35
N LEU A 301 -11.54 -17.05 14.94
CA LEU A 301 -11.92 -16.93 13.53
C LEU A 301 -11.13 -15.84 12.81
N PHE A 302 -10.91 -14.71 13.48
CA PHE A 302 -10.17 -13.55 12.97
C PHE A 302 -8.74 -13.90 12.59
N THR A 303 -8.09 -14.74 13.40
CA THR A 303 -6.67 -15.10 13.26
C THR A 303 -6.42 -16.49 12.66
N LYS A 304 -7.48 -17.26 12.41
CA LYS A 304 -7.37 -18.61 11.84
C LYS A 304 -6.86 -18.55 10.40
N PRO A 305 -5.75 -19.23 10.08
CA PRO A 305 -5.29 -19.37 8.70
C PRO A 305 -6.37 -19.97 7.79
N VAL A 306 -6.69 -19.28 6.69
CA VAL A 306 -7.70 -19.74 5.71
C VAL A 306 -7.03 -20.32 4.48
N ILE A 307 -6.07 -19.60 3.91
CA ILE A 307 -5.44 -19.98 2.64
C ILE A 307 -3.97 -19.56 2.61
N LYS A 308 -3.13 -20.38 1.99
CA LYS A 308 -1.71 -20.05 1.78
C LYS A 308 -1.59 -18.82 0.90
N SER A 309 -0.81 -17.86 1.37
CA SER A 309 -0.56 -16.59 0.69
C SER A 309 0.82 -16.07 1.12
N PRO A 310 1.85 -16.21 0.30
CA PRO A 310 3.19 -15.76 0.63
C PRO A 310 3.20 -14.27 1.00
N PHE A 311 3.76 -13.96 2.16
CA PHE A 311 3.95 -12.58 2.59
C PHE A 311 5.36 -12.13 2.28
N ARG A 312 5.54 -11.40 1.19
CA ARG A 312 6.86 -10.87 0.76
C ARG A 312 7.98 -11.93 0.76
N GLY A 313 7.65 -13.11 0.22
CA GLY A 313 8.59 -14.22 0.09
C GLY A 313 8.65 -15.16 1.30
N GLU A 314 7.88 -14.90 2.35
CA GLU A 314 7.79 -15.78 3.52
C GLU A 314 6.59 -16.72 3.43
N ASP A 315 6.72 -17.92 4.01
CA ASP A 315 5.58 -18.83 4.15
C ASP A 315 4.58 -18.25 5.14
N ALA A 316 3.41 -17.92 4.65
CA ALA A 316 2.35 -17.33 5.43
C ALA A 316 0.98 -17.76 4.88
N SER A 317 -0.03 -17.69 5.73
CA SER A 317 -1.43 -17.84 5.34
C SER A 317 -2.17 -16.52 5.58
N TYR A 318 -3.19 -16.26 4.76
CA TYR A 318 -4.10 -15.16 5.01
C TYR A 318 -5.30 -15.64 5.84
N ALA A 319 -5.65 -14.84 6.83
CA ALA A 319 -6.82 -14.99 7.67
C ALA A 319 -7.86 -13.91 7.32
N TYR A 320 -8.55 -13.31 8.27
CA TYR A 320 -9.48 -12.22 8.03
C TYR A 320 -8.80 -10.85 8.20
N GLY A 321 -8.26 -10.31 7.12
CA GLY A 321 -7.57 -9.02 7.13
C GLY A 321 -6.17 -9.02 7.76
N LEU A 322 -5.58 -10.20 7.96
CA LEU A 322 -4.24 -10.39 8.51
C LEU A 322 -3.51 -11.54 7.82
N TRP A 323 -2.20 -11.43 7.68
CA TRP A 323 -1.34 -12.59 7.48
C TRP A 323 -0.95 -13.22 8.81
N VAL A 324 -0.94 -14.52 8.82
CA VAL A 324 -0.50 -15.35 9.95
C VAL A 324 0.65 -16.22 9.49
N SER A 325 1.72 -16.27 10.26
CA SER A 325 2.86 -17.14 9.98
C SER A 325 3.50 -17.60 11.27
N ASP A 326 4.06 -18.80 11.23
CA ASP A 326 4.97 -19.29 12.26
C ASP A 326 6.40 -19.18 11.75
N THR A 327 7.23 -18.47 12.49
CA THR A 327 8.63 -18.25 12.16
C THR A 327 9.48 -18.56 13.41
N ASN A 328 10.30 -19.58 13.36
CA ASN A 328 11.16 -20.02 14.47
C ASN A 328 10.40 -20.24 15.80
N GLY A 329 9.19 -20.78 15.73
CA GLY A 329 8.33 -21.03 16.91
C GLY A 329 7.54 -19.80 17.40
N HIS A 330 7.60 -18.68 16.69
CA HIS A 330 6.83 -17.47 16.98
C HIS A 330 5.65 -17.33 16.03
N THR A 331 4.45 -17.20 16.57
CA THR A 331 3.24 -16.91 15.78
C THR A 331 3.10 -15.40 15.60
N LEU A 332 3.20 -14.96 14.35
CA LEU A 332 3.12 -13.55 13.97
C LEU A 332 1.79 -13.24 13.28
N LEU A 333 1.05 -12.27 13.83
CA LEU A 333 -0.07 -11.60 13.17
C LEU A 333 0.47 -10.33 12.54
N ARG A 334 0.26 -10.13 11.24
CA ARG A 334 0.91 -9.01 10.54
C ARG A 334 0.11 -8.50 9.36
N HIS A 335 0.31 -7.24 9.03
CA HIS A 335 -0.16 -6.62 7.80
C HIS A 335 0.73 -5.44 7.41
N THR A 336 0.67 -5.05 6.13
CA THR A 336 1.28 -3.81 5.65
C THR A 336 0.23 -2.91 5.04
N GLY A 337 0.50 -1.62 5.02
CA GLY A 337 -0.35 -0.62 4.39
C GLY A 337 0.37 0.12 3.28
N GLY A 338 -0.35 0.47 2.23
CA GLY A 338 0.11 1.34 1.17
C GLY A 338 -1.01 2.29 0.79
N MET A 339 -0.68 3.58 0.74
CA MET A 339 -1.52 4.65 0.25
C MET A 339 -0.77 5.39 -0.86
N VAL A 340 -1.39 6.40 -1.45
CA VAL A 340 -0.73 7.20 -2.50
C VAL A 340 0.60 7.77 -2.03
N ALA A 341 0.67 8.14 -0.74
CA ALA A 341 1.84 8.78 -0.16
C ALA A 341 2.24 8.27 1.23
N PHE A 342 1.72 7.13 1.66
CA PHE A 342 2.06 6.53 2.95
C PHE A 342 2.39 5.05 2.82
N SER A 343 3.29 4.60 3.67
CA SER A 343 3.67 3.19 3.77
C SER A 343 3.74 2.75 5.22
N SER A 344 3.06 1.66 5.56
CA SER A 344 2.93 1.19 6.94
C SER A 344 3.26 -0.30 7.05
N ALA A 345 3.71 -0.71 8.23
CA ALA A 345 3.86 -2.11 8.62
C ALA A 345 3.46 -2.31 10.08
N MET A 346 2.87 -3.45 10.38
CA MET A 346 2.46 -3.86 11.71
C MET A 346 2.74 -5.35 11.89
N PHE A 347 3.38 -5.72 13.00
CA PHE A 347 3.63 -7.09 13.41
C PHE A 347 3.29 -7.24 14.89
N ALA A 348 2.54 -8.28 15.23
CA ALA A 348 2.28 -8.70 16.60
C ALA A 348 2.76 -10.14 16.79
N ASP A 349 3.74 -10.33 17.63
CA ASP A 349 4.25 -11.62 18.08
C ASP A 349 3.44 -12.07 19.28
N THR A 350 2.52 -13.01 19.05
CA THR A 350 1.64 -13.51 20.09
C THR A 350 2.36 -14.47 21.05
N THR A 351 3.49 -15.04 20.65
CA THR A 351 4.33 -15.92 21.48
C THR A 351 5.07 -15.11 22.54
N ASP A 352 5.83 -14.09 22.12
CA ASP A 352 6.54 -13.19 23.04
C ASP A 352 5.65 -12.10 23.65
N SER A 353 4.43 -11.97 23.13
CA SER A 353 3.49 -10.93 23.58
C SER A 353 4.03 -9.51 23.38
N LEU A 354 4.67 -9.29 22.23
CA LEU A 354 5.27 -8.03 21.81
C LEU A 354 4.73 -7.61 20.45
N ALA A 355 4.52 -6.33 20.25
CA ALA A 355 4.03 -5.83 18.97
C ALA A 355 4.65 -4.49 18.59
N ALA A 356 4.76 -4.25 17.28
CA ALA A 356 5.28 -3.02 16.72
C ALA A 356 4.49 -2.59 15.50
N PHE A 357 4.28 -1.28 15.36
CA PHE A 357 3.71 -0.60 14.21
C PHE A 357 4.60 0.57 13.81
N ALA A 358 4.80 0.76 12.51
CA ALA A 358 5.46 1.95 11.96
C ALA A 358 4.75 2.42 10.69
N SER A 359 4.70 3.74 10.49
CA SER A 359 4.21 4.36 9.26
C SER A 359 5.07 5.54 8.86
N VAL A 360 5.34 5.67 7.55
CA VAL A 360 6.08 6.79 6.96
C VAL A 360 5.19 7.54 5.98
N ASN A 361 5.40 8.86 5.87
CA ASN A 361 4.66 9.73 4.95
C ASN A 361 5.27 9.80 3.54
N VAL A 362 5.69 8.65 3.03
CA VAL A 362 6.17 8.48 1.66
C VAL A 362 5.74 7.13 1.11
N ALA A 363 5.37 7.11 -0.17
CA ALA A 363 5.06 5.89 -0.90
C ALA A 363 5.83 5.81 -2.22
N ARG A 364 5.66 4.69 -2.94
CA ARG A 364 6.29 4.42 -4.25
C ARG A 364 7.82 4.48 -4.23
N LEU A 365 8.43 4.16 -3.08
CA LEU A 365 9.86 3.89 -3.02
C LEU A 365 10.19 2.57 -3.74
N PRO A 366 11.46 2.32 -4.12
CA PRO A 366 11.87 1.12 -4.85
C PRO A 366 11.31 -0.17 -4.22
N GLY A 367 10.80 -1.05 -5.06
CA GLY A 367 10.32 -2.36 -4.62
C GLY A 367 9.04 -2.32 -3.75
N GLY A 368 8.27 -1.21 -3.77
CA GLY A 368 7.09 -1.05 -2.94
C GLY A 368 7.43 -1.08 -1.45
N TYR A 369 8.31 -0.18 -1.04
CA TYR A 369 8.80 -0.04 0.34
C TYR A 369 7.66 -0.13 1.37
N ARG A 370 7.97 -0.81 2.48
CA ARG A 370 7.20 -0.83 3.72
C ARG A 370 8.19 -0.85 4.87
N PRO A 371 7.91 -0.20 6.02
CA PRO A 371 8.83 -0.14 7.16
C PRO A 371 8.93 -1.48 7.92
N ILE A 372 8.98 -2.61 7.19
CA ILE A 372 9.06 -3.96 7.76
C ILE A 372 10.36 -4.17 8.53
N ALA A 373 11.48 -3.67 8.01
CA ALA A 373 12.78 -3.80 8.66
C ALA A 373 12.78 -3.11 10.04
N VAL A 374 12.11 -1.93 10.14
CA VAL A 374 11.98 -1.20 11.40
C VAL A 374 11.17 -2.00 12.42
N VAL A 375 9.98 -2.49 12.04
CA VAL A 375 9.12 -3.24 12.97
C VAL A 375 9.74 -4.58 13.39
N ARG A 376 10.42 -5.28 12.48
CA ARG A 376 11.13 -6.53 12.81
C ARG A 376 12.28 -6.30 13.76
N TYR A 377 13.09 -5.28 13.50
CA TYR A 377 14.21 -4.96 14.36
C TYR A 377 13.75 -4.51 15.74
N ALA A 378 12.67 -3.72 15.80
CA ALA A 378 12.04 -3.35 17.06
C ALA A 378 11.61 -4.58 17.88
N LEU A 379 10.91 -5.54 17.26
CA LEU A 379 10.52 -6.78 17.93
C LEU A 379 11.73 -7.60 18.39
N ALA A 380 12.76 -7.75 17.57
CA ALA A 380 13.97 -8.48 17.93
C ALA A 380 14.69 -7.83 19.14
N LEU A 381 14.78 -6.50 19.19
CA LEU A 381 15.34 -5.77 20.32
C LEU A 381 14.49 -5.94 21.59
N LEU A 382 13.16 -5.83 21.49
CA LEU A 382 12.26 -5.99 22.63
C LEU A 382 12.29 -7.42 23.17
N SER A 383 12.26 -8.43 22.28
CA SER A 383 12.35 -9.85 22.66
C SER A 383 13.66 -10.12 23.40
N ALA A 384 14.79 -9.74 22.83
CA ALA A 384 16.10 -9.92 23.47
C ALA A 384 16.17 -9.24 24.86
N ALA A 385 15.70 -7.99 24.96
CA ALA A 385 15.65 -7.26 26.23
C ALA A 385 14.72 -7.92 27.26
N SER A 386 13.57 -8.46 26.82
CA SER A 386 12.62 -9.15 27.70
C SER A 386 13.19 -10.44 28.29
N HIS A 387 14.05 -11.13 27.54
CA HIS A 387 14.69 -12.38 27.96
C HIS A 387 16.09 -12.19 28.56
N GLY A 388 16.55 -10.94 28.71
CA GLY A 388 17.90 -10.64 29.26
C GLY A 388 19.02 -11.11 28.34
N GLN A 389 18.75 -11.22 27.04
CA GLN A 389 19.72 -11.63 26.02
C GLN A 389 20.49 -10.42 25.48
N GLU A 390 21.61 -10.69 24.81
CA GLU A 390 22.35 -9.66 24.09
C GLU A 390 21.48 -9.07 22.98
N LEU A 391 21.47 -7.72 22.90
CA LEU A 391 20.70 -7.03 21.87
C LEU A 391 21.28 -7.29 20.47
N PRO A 392 20.46 -7.70 19.50
CA PRO A 392 20.92 -7.99 18.15
C PRO A 392 21.54 -6.76 17.47
N ALA A 393 22.50 -7.01 16.60
CA ALA A 393 23.05 -5.98 15.73
C ALA A 393 21.96 -5.40 14.81
N PRO A 394 22.06 -4.12 14.42
CA PRO A 394 21.12 -3.54 13.46
C PRO A 394 21.20 -4.26 12.12
N PRO A 395 20.09 -4.39 11.40
CA PRO A 395 20.10 -4.89 10.03
C PRO A 395 21.16 -4.15 9.20
N PRO A 396 21.88 -4.86 8.31
CA PRO A 396 22.82 -4.19 7.42
C PRO A 396 22.08 -3.20 6.52
N PRO A 397 22.75 -2.13 6.06
CA PRO A 397 22.16 -1.25 5.06
C PRO A 397 21.78 -2.07 3.82
N PRO A 398 20.74 -1.63 3.07
CA PRO A 398 20.42 -2.29 1.81
C PRO A 398 21.68 -2.32 0.92
N PRO A 399 21.88 -3.39 0.14
CA PRO A 399 23.01 -3.46 -0.78
C PRO A 399 22.99 -2.25 -1.72
N SER A 400 24.19 -1.81 -2.16
CA SER A 400 24.25 -0.75 -3.17
C SER A 400 23.38 -1.15 -4.37
N PRO A 401 22.52 -0.29 -4.87
CA PRO A 401 21.70 -0.61 -6.04
C PRO A 401 22.52 -0.93 -7.28
N THR A 402 23.77 -0.51 -7.33
CA THR A 402 24.73 -0.85 -8.40
C THR A 402 25.46 -2.16 -8.13
N SER A 403 25.29 -2.80 -6.98
CA SER A 403 25.81 -4.14 -6.70
C SER A 403 24.91 -5.19 -7.33
N VAL A 404 25.38 -5.82 -8.38
CA VAL A 404 24.66 -6.80 -9.21
C VAL A 404 25.31 -8.17 -9.02
N LYS A 405 24.64 -9.03 -8.28
CA LYS A 405 25.07 -10.42 -8.16
C LYS A 405 25.13 -11.05 -9.56
N ASN A 406 26.24 -11.68 -9.90
CA ASN A 406 26.47 -12.28 -11.23
C ASN A 406 26.41 -11.24 -12.38
N ALA A 407 26.99 -10.05 -12.21
CA ALA A 407 27.06 -9.02 -13.27
C ALA A 407 27.66 -9.57 -14.59
N ALA A 408 28.56 -10.55 -14.51
CA ALA A 408 29.14 -11.21 -15.65
C ALA A 408 28.13 -11.94 -16.57
N ASP A 409 26.99 -12.38 -16.04
CA ASP A 409 25.95 -13.05 -16.84
C ASP A 409 25.34 -12.12 -17.91
N TYR A 410 25.33 -10.82 -17.64
CA TYR A 410 24.76 -9.78 -18.51
C TYR A 410 25.79 -9.12 -19.42
N ALA A 411 27.09 -9.35 -19.17
CA ALA A 411 28.16 -8.72 -19.95
C ALA A 411 28.18 -9.25 -21.38
N GLY A 412 28.47 -8.37 -22.33
CA GLY A 412 28.55 -8.69 -23.75
C GLY A 412 28.01 -7.60 -24.64
N THR A 413 28.00 -7.90 -25.93
CA THR A 413 27.44 -7.02 -26.96
C THR A 413 26.12 -7.59 -27.45
N PHE A 414 25.09 -6.78 -27.40
CA PHE A 414 23.77 -7.10 -27.93
C PHE A 414 23.52 -6.21 -29.15
N THR A 415 23.08 -6.78 -30.25
CA THR A 415 22.77 -6.07 -31.49
C THR A 415 21.27 -5.91 -31.63
N LEU A 416 20.79 -4.72 -32.03
CA LEU A 416 19.39 -4.45 -32.24
C LEU A 416 18.82 -5.42 -33.28
N ALA A 417 17.72 -6.07 -32.94
CA ALA A 417 17.05 -7.02 -33.84
C ALA A 417 16.17 -6.27 -34.83
N SER A 418 16.80 -5.44 -35.68
CA SER A 418 16.15 -4.67 -36.75
C SER A 418 16.90 -4.85 -38.06
N PRO A 419 16.21 -5.07 -39.20
CA PRO A 419 16.88 -5.22 -40.49
C PRO A 419 17.64 -3.97 -40.97
N SER A 420 17.28 -2.80 -40.47
CA SER A 420 17.79 -1.49 -40.96
C SER A 420 18.71 -0.78 -39.96
N ASP A 421 18.98 -1.34 -38.78
CA ASP A 421 19.74 -0.67 -37.71
C ASP A 421 20.64 -1.68 -37.00
N ASP A 422 21.95 -1.41 -36.94
CA ASP A 422 22.96 -2.23 -36.30
C ASP A 422 23.41 -1.68 -34.92
N LYS A 423 22.59 -0.82 -34.33
CA LYS A 423 22.87 -0.27 -33.00
C LYS A 423 23.19 -1.35 -31.99
N LYS A 424 24.24 -1.11 -31.24
CA LYS A 424 24.76 -2.04 -30.23
C LYS A 424 24.53 -1.53 -28.81
N LEU A 425 24.15 -2.45 -27.95
CA LEU A 425 24.13 -2.28 -26.52
C LEU A 425 25.33 -3.03 -25.96
N VAL A 426 26.31 -2.32 -25.38
CA VAL A 426 27.56 -2.91 -24.89
C VAL A 426 27.59 -2.84 -23.39
N LEU A 427 27.69 -4.00 -22.74
CA LEU A 427 27.70 -4.17 -21.29
C LEU A 427 29.01 -4.81 -20.84
N ALA A 428 29.60 -4.26 -19.80
CA ALA A 428 30.80 -4.79 -19.15
C ALA A 428 30.51 -5.14 -17.70
N SER A 429 31.12 -6.18 -17.18
CA SER A 429 31.13 -6.52 -15.76
C SER A 429 32.42 -6.04 -15.12
N GLU A 430 32.34 -5.28 -14.03
CA GLU A 430 33.48 -4.78 -13.26
C GLU A 430 33.25 -5.08 -11.77
N GLY A 431 33.85 -6.19 -11.34
CA GLY A 431 33.53 -6.73 -10.02
C GLY A 431 32.07 -7.13 -9.93
N ASP A 432 31.35 -6.51 -8.98
CA ASP A 432 29.91 -6.68 -8.79
C ASP A 432 29.07 -5.59 -9.49
N GLN A 433 29.65 -4.81 -10.40
CA GLN A 433 28.93 -3.78 -11.13
C GLN A 433 28.69 -4.19 -12.59
N LEU A 434 27.50 -3.87 -13.09
CA LEU A 434 27.14 -3.97 -14.50
C LEU A 434 27.19 -2.57 -15.12
N ILE A 435 28.06 -2.39 -16.12
CA ILE A 435 28.36 -1.09 -16.75
C ILE A 435 27.84 -1.09 -18.17
N LEU A 436 26.95 -0.16 -18.50
CA LEU A 436 26.54 0.15 -19.86
C LEU A 436 27.52 1.16 -20.47
N GLN A 437 28.06 0.83 -21.65
CA GLN A 437 28.82 1.77 -22.49
C GLN A 437 27.87 2.41 -23.50
N HIS A 438 27.56 3.69 -23.33
CA HIS A 438 26.58 4.39 -24.17
C HIS A 438 26.98 5.86 -24.38
N ALA A 439 26.95 6.33 -25.64
CA ALA A 439 27.28 7.71 -26.01
C ALA A 439 28.61 8.22 -25.45
N GLY A 440 29.64 7.36 -25.36
CA GLY A 440 30.93 7.69 -24.78
C GLY A 440 30.97 7.72 -23.24
N ALA A 441 29.85 7.48 -22.58
CA ALA A 441 29.75 7.40 -21.13
C ALA A 441 29.81 5.93 -20.65
N ARG A 442 30.24 5.76 -19.40
CA ARG A 442 30.20 4.50 -18.65
C ARG A 442 29.17 4.66 -17.52
N ILE A 443 28.08 3.91 -17.59
CA ILE A 443 26.93 4.07 -16.72
C ILE A 443 26.77 2.78 -15.91
N ALA A 444 26.95 2.86 -14.59
CA ALA A 444 26.63 1.76 -13.69
C ALA A 444 25.12 1.57 -13.62
N LEU A 445 24.66 0.36 -13.90
CA LEU A 445 23.24 0.01 -13.85
C LEU A 445 22.80 -0.22 -12.40
N GLU A 446 21.58 0.21 -12.07
CA GLU A 446 20.98 -0.02 -10.76
C GLU A 446 19.95 -1.15 -10.84
N LEU A 447 20.08 -2.15 -9.99
CA LEU A 447 19.15 -3.27 -9.93
C LEU A 447 17.75 -2.80 -9.50
N ALA A 448 16.75 -3.04 -10.32
CA ALA A 448 15.34 -2.69 -10.06
C ALA A 448 14.47 -3.93 -9.79
N GLY A 449 14.89 -5.10 -10.25
CA GLY A 449 14.19 -6.36 -10.09
C GLY A 449 14.99 -7.51 -10.70
N ARG A 450 14.44 -8.71 -10.71
CA ARG A 450 15.08 -9.84 -11.38
C ARG A 450 15.27 -9.50 -12.87
N ASP A 451 16.50 -9.57 -13.35
CA ASP A 451 16.87 -9.29 -14.74
C ASP A 451 16.42 -7.88 -15.24
N THR A 452 16.23 -6.89 -14.33
CA THR A 452 15.69 -5.58 -14.65
C THR A 452 16.50 -4.48 -13.98
N PHE A 453 16.88 -3.46 -14.74
CA PHE A 453 17.81 -2.41 -14.32
C PHE A 453 17.31 -1.01 -14.67
N LEU A 454 17.69 -0.04 -13.85
CA LEU A 454 17.58 1.37 -14.12
C LEU A 454 18.87 1.88 -14.75
N VAL A 455 18.76 2.71 -15.77
CA VAL A 455 19.87 3.34 -16.48
C VAL A 455 19.79 4.85 -16.32
N LYS A 456 20.78 5.47 -15.69
CA LYS A 456 20.85 6.93 -15.47
C LYS A 456 21.29 7.67 -16.72
N HIS A 457 20.47 7.63 -17.76
CA HIS A 457 20.73 8.34 -19.02
C HIS A 457 19.39 8.73 -19.66
N PRO A 458 19.28 9.92 -20.28
CA PRO A 458 18.04 10.38 -20.93
C PRO A 458 17.45 9.39 -21.92
N ASP A 459 18.27 8.72 -22.73
CA ASP A 459 17.79 7.74 -23.73
C ASP A 459 17.11 6.51 -23.11
N PHE A 460 17.25 6.31 -21.79
CA PHE A 460 16.67 5.18 -21.05
C PHE A 460 15.66 5.61 -19.98
N GLU A 461 15.21 6.86 -20.00
CA GLU A 461 14.32 7.40 -18.94
C GLU A 461 12.92 6.77 -18.94
N LEU A 462 12.43 6.30 -20.08
CA LEU A 462 11.03 5.93 -20.22
C LEU A 462 10.73 4.49 -19.81
N PHE A 463 11.73 3.62 -19.83
CA PHE A 463 11.58 2.20 -19.50
C PHE A 463 12.78 1.70 -18.68
N THR A 464 12.59 0.60 -18.01
CA THR A 464 13.71 -0.18 -17.47
C THR A 464 14.44 -0.90 -18.60
N LEU A 465 15.73 -1.13 -18.43
CA LEU A 465 16.48 -2.07 -19.26
C LEU A 465 16.29 -3.46 -18.65
N SER A 466 15.63 -4.36 -19.36
CA SER A 466 15.37 -5.73 -18.91
C SER A 466 16.05 -6.75 -19.81
N PHE A 467 16.30 -7.95 -19.26
CA PHE A 467 16.99 -9.02 -19.97
C PHE A 467 16.14 -10.28 -20.04
N GLY A 468 16.23 -10.97 -21.20
CA GLY A 468 15.64 -12.28 -21.40
C GLY A 468 16.69 -13.38 -21.36
N ARG A 469 16.25 -14.57 -20.94
CA ARG A 469 17.10 -15.76 -20.82
C ARG A 469 16.59 -16.92 -21.66
N GLU A 470 17.51 -17.63 -22.31
CA GLU A 470 17.27 -18.96 -22.85
C GLU A 470 18.04 -19.98 -21.99
N LYS A 471 17.33 -20.91 -21.34
CA LYS A 471 17.94 -21.92 -20.45
C LYS A 471 18.92 -21.32 -19.43
N ASP A 472 18.47 -20.29 -18.72
CA ASP A 472 19.24 -19.53 -17.72
C ASP A 472 20.40 -18.66 -18.25
N VAL A 473 20.69 -18.68 -19.55
CA VAL A 473 21.69 -17.82 -20.18
C VAL A 473 21.05 -16.53 -20.67
N VAL A 474 21.60 -15.39 -20.33
CA VAL A 474 21.15 -14.09 -20.83
C VAL A 474 21.45 -13.98 -22.32
N THR A 475 20.43 -13.82 -23.14
CA THR A 475 20.54 -13.78 -24.61
C THR A 475 19.88 -12.56 -25.23
N GLU A 476 19.03 -11.87 -24.50
CA GLU A 476 18.21 -10.76 -24.97
C GLU A 476 18.28 -9.56 -24.03
N ALA A 477 18.11 -8.37 -24.58
CA ALA A 477 17.91 -7.14 -23.81
C ALA A 477 16.73 -6.34 -24.40
N PHE A 478 15.99 -5.64 -23.55
CA PHE A 478 14.78 -4.90 -23.90
C PHE A 478 14.77 -3.51 -23.27
N HIS A 479 14.37 -2.51 -24.07
CA HIS A 479 14.05 -1.17 -23.58
C HIS A 479 12.88 -0.62 -24.41
N GLY A 480 11.69 -0.56 -23.81
CA GLY A 480 10.46 -0.22 -24.53
C GLY A 480 10.19 -1.16 -25.69
N SER A 481 10.05 -0.62 -26.91
CA SER A 481 9.89 -1.39 -28.14
C SER A 481 11.20 -1.95 -28.67
N SER A 482 12.33 -1.45 -28.22
CA SER A 482 13.65 -1.91 -28.69
C SER A 482 14.00 -3.26 -28.09
N TRP A 483 14.49 -4.14 -28.94
CA TRP A 483 14.87 -5.50 -28.61
C TRP A 483 16.25 -5.81 -29.22
N TRP A 484 17.18 -6.23 -28.40
CA TRP A 484 18.55 -6.63 -28.80
C TRP A 484 18.78 -8.09 -28.49
N THR A 485 19.60 -8.73 -29.29
CA THR A 485 20.06 -10.12 -29.07
C THR A 485 21.58 -10.19 -29.10
N ASN A 486 22.17 -11.09 -28.31
CA ASN A 486 23.59 -11.42 -28.44
C ASN A 486 23.81 -12.64 -29.35
N GLU A 487 25.06 -13.04 -29.53
CA GLU A 487 25.48 -14.18 -30.37
C GLU A 487 24.92 -15.54 -29.90
N ARG A 488 24.53 -15.63 -28.62
CA ARG A 488 24.00 -16.86 -28.02
C ARG A 488 22.51 -17.04 -28.24
N TYR A 489 21.82 -16.02 -28.74
CA TYR A 489 20.39 -16.08 -29.01
C TYR A 489 20.10 -17.01 -30.21
N SER A 490 19.27 -18.02 -29.98
CA SER A 490 18.91 -19.04 -30.97
C SER A 490 17.46 -18.97 -31.48
N GLY A 491 16.65 -18.06 -30.91
CA GLY A 491 15.26 -17.93 -31.25
C GLY A 491 14.96 -17.20 -32.57
N LEU A 492 13.68 -16.99 -32.86
CA LEU A 492 13.24 -16.24 -34.04
C LEU A 492 13.66 -14.77 -33.95
N LYS A 493 14.14 -14.21 -35.08
CA LYS A 493 14.57 -12.80 -35.17
C LYS A 493 13.53 -11.90 -35.86
N LYS A 494 12.45 -12.45 -36.39
CA LYS A 494 11.36 -11.70 -37.05
C LYS A 494 10.02 -12.15 -36.48
N PHE A 495 9.20 -11.21 -36.12
CA PHE A 495 7.86 -11.41 -35.57
C PHE A 495 6.87 -10.58 -36.38
N GLU A 496 5.74 -11.17 -36.71
CA GLU A 496 4.62 -10.49 -37.32
C GLU A 496 3.54 -10.19 -36.28
N TYR A 497 2.82 -9.12 -36.46
CA TYR A 497 1.67 -8.72 -35.63
C TYR A 497 0.64 -7.95 -36.51
N PRO A 498 -0.62 -7.89 -36.08
CA PRO A 498 -1.65 -7.11 -36.76
C PRO A 498 -1.26 -5.63 -36.82
N LYS A 499 -1.21 -5.04 -38.03
CA LYS A 499 -0.85 -3.62 -38.21
C LYS A 499 -1.73 -2.67 -37.38
N GLY A 500 -3.00 -3.03 -37.16
CA GLY A 500 -3.92 -2.25 -36.35
C GLY A 500 -3.47 -2.07 -34.89
N TRP A 501 -2.52 -2.88 -34.39
CA TRP A 501 -2.00 -2.73 -33.04
C TRP A 501 -1.13 -1.48 -32.83
N GLU A 502 -0.59 -0.90 -33.91
CA GLU A 502 0.10 0.40 -33.85
C GLU A 502 -0.79 1.51 -33.28
N ALA A 503 -2.10 1.42 -33.51
CA ALA A 503 -3.09 2.36 -32.98
C ALA A 503 -3.10 2.38 -31.45
N TYR A 504 -2.78 1.27 -30.80
CA TYR A 504 -2.84 1.11 -29.34
C TYR A 504 -1.55 1.51 -28.64
N THR A 505 -0.45 1.66 -29.40
CA THR A 505 0.86 2.04 -28.82
C THR A 505 0.89 3.50 -28.40
N GLY A 506 1.66 3.83 -27.37
CA GLY A 506 1.87 5.21 -26.91
C GLY A 506 1.86 5.37 -25.40
N HIS A 507 1.79 6.62 -24.95
CA HIS A 507 1.68 7.00 -23.56
C HIS A 507 0.22 7.28 -23.21
N PHE A 508 -0.18 6.80 -22.03
CA PHE A 508 -1.51 6.97 -21.49
C PHE A 508 -1.40 7.40 -20.03
N HIS A 509 -2.22 8.36 -19.60
CA HIS A 509 -2.27 8.90 -18.26
C HIS A 509 -3.66 8.73 -17.66
N SER A 510 -3.71 8.35 -16.39
CA SER A 510 -4.94 8.33 -15.60
C SER A 510 -4.95 9.49 -14.62
N ASP A 511 -6.06 10.20 -14.55
CA ASP A 511 -6.26 11.26 -13.54
C ASP A 511 -6.39 10.69 -12.12
N SER A 512 -6.47 9.37 -11.99
CA SER A 512 -6.47 8.71 -10.69
C SER A 512 -5.10 8.79 -10.05
N PRO A 513 -4.96 9.39 -8.86
CA PRO A 513 -3.67 9.50 -8.16
C PRO A 513 -3.08 8.15 -7.75
N TRP A 514 -3.87 7.06 -7.87
CA TRP A 514 -3.43 5.69 -7.59
C TRP A 514 -2.62 5.05 -8.73
N TYR A 515 -2.80 5.50 -9.98
CA TYR A 515 -2.27 4.79 -11.15
C TYR A 515 -1.22 5.56 -11.93
N GLY A 516 -1.38 6.87 -12.14
CA GLY A 516 -0.44 7.68 -12.93
C GLY A 516 -0.41 7.30 -14.41
N SER A 517 0.77 7.16 -15.00
CA SER A 517 0.94 6.91 -16.44
C SER A 517 1.38 5.48 -16.72
N THR A 518 1.02 5.00 -17.92
CA THR A 518 1.49 3.74 -18.48
C THR A 518 1.90 3.92 -19.92
N ARG A 519 2.68 2.98 -20.46
CA ARG A 519 3.14 2.99 -21.84
C ARG A 519 2.82 1.66 -22.49
N ILE A 520 2.29 1.72 -23.69
CA ILE A 520 1.98 0.55 -24.52
C ILE A 520 2.94 0.52 -25.69
N VAL A 521 3.60 -0.61 -25.88
CA VAL A 521 4.54 -0.82 -27.00
C VAL A 521 4.29 -2.15 -27.66
N VAL A 522 4.67 -2.25 -28.95
CA VAL A 522 4.80 -3.55 -29.64
C VAL A 522 6.24 -4.01 -29.52
N ARG A 523 6.45 -5.27 -29.14
CA ARG A 523 7.75 -5.90 -29.06
C ARG A 523 7.63 -7.41 -29.30
N LYS A 524 8.46 -7.97 -30.15
CA LYS A 524 8.46 -9.40 -30.51
C LYS A 524 7.07 -9.91 -30.96
N GLY A 525 6.34 -9.11 -31.76
CA GLY A 525 5.03 -9.51 -32.24
C GLY A 525 3.90 -9.50 -31.20
N GLN A 526 4.09 -8.85 -30.07
CA GLN A 526 3.11 -8.78 -28.98
C GLN A 526 3.01 -7.35 -28.43
N LEU A 527 1.83 -6.97 -27.95
CA LEU A 527 1.64 -5.74 -27.20
C LEU A 527 2.11 -5.93 -25.75
N TRP A 528 2.73 -4.89 -25.21
CA TRP A 528 3.23 -4.85 -23.82
C TRP A 528 2.75 -3.58 -23.15
N ILE A 529 2.26 -3.67 -21.90
CA ILE A 529 1.93 -2.54 -21.05
C ILE A 529 3.02 -2.38 -19.97
N GLY A 530 3.44 -1.13 -19.70
CA GLY A 530 4.54 -0.83 -18.79
C GLY A 530 5.93 -1.27 -19.27
N GLY A 531 5.98 -1.98 -20.41
CA GLY A 531 7.21 -2.54 -20.98
C GLY A 531 7.61 -3.92 -20.43
N ASP A 532 6.90 -4.45 -19.45
CA ASP A 532 7.20 -5.72 -18.78
C ASP A 532 6.03 -6.72 -18.77
N GLN A 533 4.79 -6.24 -19.00
CA GLN A 533 3.60 -7.07 -18.96
C GLN A 533 3.05 -7.32 -20.37
N PRO A 534 3.14 -8.55 -20.91
CA PRO A 534 2.60 -8.87 -22.22
C PRO A 534 1.07 -8.96 -22.21
N LEU A 535 0.46 -8.61 -23.34
CA LEU A 535 -0.98 -8.63 -23.57
C LEU A 535 -1.36 -9.69 -24.58
N ALA A 536 -2.45 -10.41 -24.34
CA ALA A 536 -3.06 -11.36 -25.25
C ALA A 536 -4.40 -10.80 -25.76
N GLU A 537 -4.61 -10.75 -27.08
CA GLU A 537 -5.85 -10.28 -27.67
C GLU A 537 -7.00 -11.25 -27.39
N VAL A 538 -8.15 -10.71 -26.99
CA VAL A 538 -9.41 -11.45 -26.76
C VAL A 538 -10.35 -11.23 -27.93
N SER A 539 -10.44 -9.99 -28.40
CA SER A 539 -11.15 -9.55 -29.59
C SER A 539 -10.56 -8.21 -30.05
N PRO A 540 -10.86 -7.71 -31.25
CA PRO A 540 -10.30 -6.46 -31.74
C PRO A 540 -10.43 -5.31 -30.73
N GLY A 541 -9.30 -4.72 -30.32
CA GLY A 541 -9.24 -3.65 -29.34
C GLY A 541 -9.43 -4.08 -27.88
N VAL A 542 -9.62 -5.37 -27.60
CA VAL A 542 -9.81 -5.90 -26.25
C VAL A 542 -8.74 -6.93 -25.93
N PHE A 543 -8.01 -6.70 -24.88
CA PHE A 543 -6.90 -7.54 -24.45
C PHE A 543 -7.08 -7.99 -22.99
N ARG A 544 -6.29 -8.95 -22.60
CA ARG A 544 -6.07 -9.37 -21.20
C ARG A 544 -4.58 -9.46 -20.95
N PHE A 545 -4.17 -9.48 -19.70
CA PHE A 545 -2.79 -9.81 -19.37
C PHE A 545 -2.48 -11.23 -19.83
N ASP A 546 -1.34 -11.43 -20.48
CA ASP A 546 -0.97 -12.75 -21.01
C ASP A 546 -0.77 -13.74 -19.83
N GLY A 547 -1.29 -14.96 -20.01
CA GLY A 547 -1.32 -15.97 -18.95
C GLY A 547 -2.44 -15.80 -17.92
N ASP A 548 -3.13 -14.65 -17.85
CA ASP A 548 -4.27 -14.44 -16.98
C ASP A 548 -5.56 -14.98 -17.60
N THR A 549 -6.29 -15.80 -16.85
CA THR A 549 -7.61 -16.33 -17.21
C THR A 549 -8.76 -15.56 -16.56
N GLY A 550 -8.44 -14.49 -15.83
CA GLY A 550 -9.41 -13.65 -15.13
C GLY A 550 -10.33 -12.85 -16.03
N VAL A 551 -11.21 -12.08 -15.40
CA VAL A 551 -12.23 -11.26 -16.07
C VAL A 551 -11.72 -9.87 -16.46
N ASP A 552 -10.57 -9.45 -15.95
CA ASP A 552 -10.02 -8.13 -16.23
C ASP A 552 -9.66 -7.98 -17.71
N ARG A 553 -10.01 -6.82 -18.26
CA ARG A 553 -9.78 -6.49 -19.67
C ARG A 553 -9.08 -5.15 -19.79
N ILE A 554 -8.32 -5.04 -20.86
CA ILE A 554 -7.76 -3.80 -21.34
C ILE A 554 -8.47 -3.51 -22.66
N THR A 555 -9.22 -2.42 -22.71
CA THR A 555 -10.01 -2.05 -23.88
C THR A 555 -9.48 -0.73 -24.42
N PHE A 556 -9.21 -0.69 -25.73
CA PHE A 556 -8.86 0.53 -26.44
C PHE A 556 -10.05 0.98 -27.26
N ASP A 557 -10.44 2.23 -27.14
CA ASP A 557 -11.53 2.82 -27.88
C ASP A 557 -11.21 4.27 -28.28
N THR A 558 -12.20 4.94 -28.87
CA THR A 558 -12.06 6.33 -29.34
C THR A 558 -10.84 6.49 -30.26
N ILE A 559 -10.85 5.76 -31.38
CA ILE A 559 -9.77 5.81 -32.37
C ILE A 559 -9.91 7.08 -33.23
N ILE A 560 -8.91 7.97 -33.17
CA ILE A 560 -8.78 9.20 -33.93
C ILE A 560 -7.46 9.17 -34.70
N GLU A 561 -7.48 9.42 -35.99
CA GLU A 561 -6.29 9.41 -36.85
C GLU A 561 -5.40 8.16 -36.60
N GLU A 562 -6.04 6.99 -36.64
CA GLU A 562 -5.40 5.69 -36.43
C GLU A 562 -4.73 5.53 -35.05
N ARG A 563 -5.15 6.31 -34.03
CA ARG A 563 -4.63 6.25 -32.67
C ARG A 563 -5.76 6.11 -31.66
N ALA A 564 -5.63 5.17 -30.75
CA ALA A 564 -6.52 5.08 -29.59
C ALA A 564 -6.25 6.26 -28.66
N ILE A 565 -7.26 7.05 -28.37
CA ILE A 565 -7.19 8.19 -27.46
C ILE A 565 -7.50 7.76 -26.03
N HIS A 566 -8.26 6.71 -25.86
CA HIS A 566 -8.69 6.17 -24.59
C HIS A 566 -8.33 4.69 -24.46
N ALA A 567 -7.91 4.31 -23.27
CA ALA A 567 -7.73 2.92 -22.85
C ALA A 567 -8.39 2.74 -21.48
N ASN A 568 -9.20 1.70 -21.32
CA ASN A 568 -9.73 1.30 -20.02
C ASN A 568 -9.03 0.03 -19.57
N VAL A 569 -8.35 0.09 -18.42
CA VAL A 569 -7.61 -1.03 -17.84
C VAL A 569 -8.37 -1.50 -16.60
N ALA A 570 -9.11 -2.60 -16.72
CA ALA A 570 -9.88 -3.18 -15.61
C ALA A 570 -10.78 -2.15 -14.87
N GLY A 571 -11.45 -1.28 -15.64
CA GLY A 571 -12.34 -0.25 -15.08
C GLY A 571 -11.67 1.08 -14.75
N ILE A 572 -10.39 1.25 -15.05
CA ILE A 572 -9.65 2.49 -14.85
C ILE A 572 -9.40 3.15 -16.20
N ASP A 573 -9.78 4.42 -16.32
CA ASP A 573 -9.63 5.18 -17.55
C ASP A 573 -8.24 5.80 -17.63
N PHE A 574 -7.63 5.63 -18.80
CA PHE A 574 -6.38 6.23 -19.21
C PHE A 574 -6.56 6.96 -20.54
N TYR A 575 -6.04 8.15 -20.63
CA TYR A 575 -6.11 8.97 -21.83
C TYR A 575 -4.74 9.14 -22.45
N ARG A 576 -4.68 9.09 -23.79
CA ARG A 576 -3.42 9.30 -24.52
C ARG A 576 -2.83 10.66 -24.16
N THR A 577 -1.55 10.68 -23.88
CA THR A 577 -0.77 11.89 -23.62
C THR A 577 0.47 11.92 -24.51
N PHE A 578 1.19 13.03 -24.49
CA PHE A 578 2.44 13.15 -25.22
C PHE A 578 3.49 12.17 -24.68
N THR A 579 4.26 11.61 -25.62
CA THR A 579 5.55 11.01 -25.30
C THR A 579 6.54 12.13 -25.08
N PRO A 580 7.13 12.28 -23.88
CA PRO A 580 8.10 13.35 -23.63
C PRO A 580 9.34 13.18 -24.49
#